data_1fe787724debcf157698f7f32578968e
#
_entry.id   1fe787724debcf157698f7f32578968e
#
_cell.length_a   1.000
_cell.length_b   1.000
_cell.length_c   1.000
_cell.angle_alpha   90.00
_cell.angle_beta   90.00
_cell.angle_gamma   90.00
#
_symmetry.space_group_name_H-M   'P 1'
#
loop_
_entity.id
_entity.type
_entity.pdbx_description
1 polymer ?
#
loop_
_entity_poly.entity_id
_entity_poly.type
_entity_poly.pdbx_seq_one_letter_code
_entity_poly.pdbx_strand_id
1 'polypeptide(L)'
;MFFYIYSLVATFFLGVATAIELNGPVLAIAFSVEATVVSIMTYLVTRALAKGAYMSFLMFIPGALALQSIASSAWSTGIMHDDAVVLILASGLFFALGLFFSAQYRSETHPELVRTVYRLHAILGAFFAFALVWLVNHALFMDDFAVIVSLAVYTVVGITTYLIGTFGSRNTVKYFGAVVLVLVIARLLIVDIWQMPLAPRIVVFIVIGILLVSTAFIGRKKPVAAVAVVQAPSTIPSNLMPPPYTPPTIPPPHV
;
A
#
# COMPACT_ATOMS: atom_id res chain seq x y z
N MET A 1 10.25 30.06 -13.47
CA MET A 1 11.45 29.21 -13.51
C MET A 1 12.36 29.43 -12.29
N PHE A 2 12.70 30.62 -11.92
CA PHE A 2 13.59 30.94 -10.78
C PHE A 2 13.12 30.39 -9.43
N PHE A 3 11.83 30.42 -9.13
CA PHE A 3 11.27 29.89 -7.88
C PHE A 3 11.66 28.42 -7.62
N TYR A 4 11.61 27.56 -8.64
CA TYR A 4 11.97 26.15 -8.49
C TYR A 4 13.46 25.95 -8.19
N ILE A 5 14.32 26.75 -8.82
CA ILE A 5 15.78 26.69 -8.58
C ILE A 5 16.08 27.08 -7.13
N TYR A 6 15.51 28.20 -6.67
CA TYR A 6 15.72 28.64 -5.28
C TYR A 6 15.14 27.66 -4.26
N SER A 7 13.96 27.09 -4.52
CA SER A 7 13.37 26.08 -3.62
C SER A 7 14.22 24.82 -3.54
N LEU A 8 14.76 24.36 -4.67
CA LEU A 8 15.62 23.17 -4.70
C LEU A 8 16.94 23.44 -3.97
N VAL A 9 17.55 24.60 -4.19
CA VAL A 9 18.78 25.01 -3.51
C VAL A 9 18.55 25.15 -2.00
N ALA A 10 17.42 25.78 -1.60
CA ALA A 10 17.08 25.93 -0.18
C ALA A 10 16.85 24.56 0.50
N THR A 11 16.12 23.65 -0.15
CA THR A 11 15.90 22.30 0.36
C THR A 11 17.21 21.51 0.47
N PHE A 12 18.10 21.65 -0.51
CA PHE A 12 19.41 21.02 -0.47
C PHE A 12 20.27 21.53 0.70
N PHE A 13 20.34 22.85 0.89
CA PHE A 13 21.10 23.42 2.01
C PHE A 13 20.48 23.07 3.36
N LEU A 14 19.15 23.02 3.46
CA LEU A 14 18.46 22.56 4.67
C LEU A 14 18.88 21.12 5.00
N GLY A 15 18.80 20.21 4.03
CA GLY A 15 19.20 18.82 4.22
C GLY A 15 20.68 18.66 4.59
N VAL A 16 21.58 19.46 3.99
CA VAL A 16 23.00 19.47 4.36
C VAL A 16 23.20 19.97 5.80
N ALA A 17 22.53 21.04 6.18
CA ALA A 17 22.60 21.56 7.56
C ALA A 17 22.10 20.54 8.57
N THR A 18 20.96 19.90 8.30
CA THR A 18 20.40 18.82 9.12
C THR A 18 21.37 17.64 9.25
N ALA A 19 22.05 17.26 8.14
CA ALA A 19 23.02 16.16 8.14
C ALA A 19 24.32 16.48 8.91
N ILE A 20 24.69 17.75 9.02
CA ILE A 20 25.88 18.19 9.77
C ILE A 20 25.59 18.23 11.28
N GLU A 21 24.40 18.72 11.66
CA GLU A 21 24.03 18.93 13.06
C GLU A 21 23.49 17.68 13.76
N LEU A 22 22.80 16.80 13.03
CA LEU A 22 22.10 15.67 13.59
C LEU A 22 22.75 14.34 13.19
N ASN A 23 22.72 13.37 14.12
CA ASN A 23 23.28 12.04 13.92
C ASN A 23 22.30 10.95 14.36
N GLY A 24 22.48 9.73 13.82
CA GLY A 24 21.74 8.55 14.23
C GLY A 24 20.20 8.67 14.05
N PRO A 25 19.40 8.21 15.02
CA PRO A 25 17.95 8.19 14.93
C PRO A 25 17.32 9.57 14.71
N VAL A 26 17.86 10.61 15.36
CA VAL A 26 17.34 11.99 15.25
C VAL A 26 17.46 12.54 13.83
N LEU A 27 18.52 12.19 13.12
CA LEU A 27 18.70 12.53 11.69
C LEU A 27 17.61 11.89 10.84
N ALA A 28 17.30 10.62 11.06
CA ALA A 28 16.24 9.91 10.32
C ALA A 28 14.87 10.55 10.57
N ILE A 29 14.58 10.98 11.81
CA ILE A 29 13.35 11.68 12.16
C ILE A 29 13.27 13.02 11.42
N ALA A 30 14.31 13.86 11.50
CA ALA A 30 14.35 15.17 10.88
C ALA A 30 14.14 15.06 9.37
N PHE A 31 14.88 14.20 8.70
CA PHE A 31 14.74 13.97 7.25
C PHE A 31 13.36 13.43 6.86
N SER A 32 12.74 12.59 7.68
CA SER A 32 11.37 12.10 7.42
C SER A 32 10.35 13.24 7.43
N VAL A 33 10.47 14.15 8.40
CA VAL A 33 9.61 15.33 8.50
C VAL A 33 9.88 16.30 7.34
N GLU A 34 11.14 16.62 7.06
CA GLU A 34 11.53 17.51 5.96
C GLU A 34 11.02 16.99 4.61
N ALA A 35 11.27 15.73 4.28
CA ALA A 35 10.81 15.10 3.02
C ALA A 35 9.29 15.15 2.88
N THR A 36 8.58 14.91 3.99
CA THR A 36 7.11 14.98 4.00
C THR A 36 6.61 16.40 3.77
N VAL A 37 7.18 17.38 4.49
CA VAL A 37 6.83 18.80 4.35
C VAL A 37 7.12 19.30 2.94
N VAL A 38 8.32 19.02 2.40
CA VAL A 38 8.70 19.42 1.03
C VAL A 38 7.75 18.84 0.00
N SER A 39 7.37 17.58 0.14
CA SER A 39 6.45 16.92 -0.77
C SER A 39 5.06 17.58 -0.78
N ILE A 40 4.48 17.82 0.40
CA ILE A 40 3.17 18.44 0.56
C ILE A 40 3.22 19.90 0.10
N MET A 41 4.24 20.67 0.51
CA MET A 41 4.40 22.08 0.11
C MET A 41 4.58 22.24 -1.39
N THR A 42 5.33 21.35 -2.03
CA THR A 42 5.45 21.34 -3.50
C THR A 42 4.09 21.21 -4.17
N TYR A 43 3.21 20.31 -3.69
CA TYR A 43 1.84 20.22 -4.18
C TYR A 43 1.04 21.49 -3.91
N LEU A 44 1.07 22.02 -2.68
CA LEU A 44 0.27 23.21 -2.31
C LEU A 44 0.63 24.44 -3.14
N VAL A 45 1.92 24.63 -3.41
CA VAL A 45 2.43 25.78 -4.18
C VAL A 45 2.18 25.60 -5.67
N THR A 46 2.45 24.42 -6.20
CA THR A 46 2.38 24.20 -7.66
C THR A 46 1.00 23.78 -8.14
N ARG A 47 0.12 23.33 -7.24
CA ARG A 47 -1.17 22.70 -7.51
C ARG A 47 -1.09 21.51 -8.48
N ALA A 48 0.09 20.95 -8.67
CA ALA A 48 0.36 19.81 -9.53
C ALA A 48 0.74 18.60 -8.67
N LEU A 49 -0.17 17.64 -8.55
CA LEU A 49 -0.01 16.47 -7.68
C LEU A 49 1.20 15.62 -8.09
N ALA A 50 1.44 15.49 -9.40
CA ALA A 50 2.60 14.77 -9.92
C ALA A 50 3.93 15.33 -9.42
N LYS A 51 4.06 16.66 -9.27
CA LYS A 51 5.28 17.28 -8.74
C LYS A 51 5.50 16.97 -7.26
N GLY A 52 4.43 17.03 -6.45
CA GLY A 52 4.48 16.59 -5.06
C GLY A 52 4.86 15.12 -4.94
N ALA A 53 4.29 14.28 -5.82
CA ALA A 53 4.61 12.85 -5.88
C ALA A 53 6.09 12.60 -6.23
N TYR A 54 6.69 13.37 -7.14
CA TYR A 54 8.13 13.29 -7.40
C TYR A 54 8.95 13.69 -6.17
N MET A 55 8.58 14.76 -5.45
CA MET A 55 9.29 15.16 -4.25
C MET A 55 9.16 14.15 -3.11
N SER A 56 8.08 13.37 -3.06
CA SER A 56 7.92 12.33 -2.04
C SER A 56 8.95 11.19 -2.15
N PHE A 57 9.66 11.06 -3.27
CA PHE A 57 10.80 10.15 -3.37
C PHE A 57 11.95 10.52 -2.42
N LEU A 58 12.05 11.76 -1.97
CA LEU A 58 13.00 12.15 -0.93
C LEU A 58 12.80 11.36 0.36
N MET A 59 11.58 10.84 0.61
CA MET A 59 11.27 9.99 1.78
C MET A 59 12.03 8.66 1.79
N PHE A 60 12.58 8.22 0.64
CA PHE A 60 13.41 7.02 0.60
C PHE A 60 14.74 7.17 1.35
N ILE A 61 15.28 8.38 1.45
CA ILE A 61 16.52 8.65 2.20
C ILE A 61 16.31 8.33 3.68
N PRO A 62 15.37 8.99 4.40
CA PRO A 62 15.10 8.64 5.79
C PRO A 62 14.55 7.21 5.94
N GLY A 63 13.83 6.69 4.95
CA GLY A 63 13.43 5.28 4.93
C GLY A 63 14.64 4.34 4.97
N ALA A 64 15.69 4.60 4.20
CA ALA A 64 16.93 3.85 4.24
C ALA A 64 17.65 3.96 5.60
N LEU A 65 17.65 5.16 6.20
CA LEU A 65 18.18 5.35 7.55
C LEU A 65 17.36 4.60 8.60
N ALA A 66 16.04 4.56 8.47
CA ALA A 66 15.17 3.82 9.37
C ALA A 66 15.40 2.29 9.34
N LEU A 67 15.98 1.74 8.26
CA LEU A 67 16.38 0.33 8.23
C LEU A 67 17.47 0.02 9.26
N GLN A 68 18.34 0.97 9.58
CA GLN A 68 19.37 0.79 10.61
C GLN A 68 18.73 0.65 11.99
N SER A 69 17.63 1.36 12.25
CA SER A 69 16.88 1.25 13.51
C SER A 69 16.24 -0.13 13.71
N ILE A 70 15.97 -0.88 12.64
CA ILE A 70 15.50 -2.28 12.74
C ILE A 70 16.61 -3.19 13.29
N ALA A 71 17.85 -2.96 12.90
CA ALA A 71 19.02 -3.76 13.30
C ALA A 71 19.70 -3.26 14.59
N SER A 72 19.12 -2.27 15.25
CA SER A 72 19.69 -1.66 16.47
C SER A 72 19.69 -2.64 17.65
N SER A 73 20.77 -2.63 18.42
CA SER A 73 20.86 -3.39 19.69
C SER A 73 19.98 -2.80 20.81
N ALA A 74 19.44 -1.58 20.63
CA ALA A 74 18.59 -0.92 21.62
C ALA A 74 17.31 -1.71 21.94
N TRP A 75 16.83 -2.55 21.01
CA TRP A 75 15.66 -3.40 21.21
C TRP A 75 15.84 -4.43 22.34
N SER A 76 17.09 -4.79 22.67
CA SER A 76 17.37 -5.68 23.82
C SER A 76 17.18 -5.01 25.18
N THR A 77 17.12 -3.67 25.22
CA THR A 77 16.94 -2.88 26.46
C THR A 77 15.50 -2.50 26.74
N GLY A 78 14.61 -2.68 25.78
CA GLY A 78 13.17 -2.38 25.89
C GLY A 78 12.62 -1.65 24.66
N ILE A 79 11.42 -1.06 24.81
CA ILE A 79 10.71 -0.40 23.71
C ILE A 79 10.82 1.13 23.72
N MET A 80 11.27 1.73 24.81
CA MET A 80 11.38 3.19 24.97
C MET A 80 12.77 3.68 24.58
N HIS A 81 13.03 3.75 23.28
CA HIS A 81 14.28 4.28 22.72
C HIS A 81 14.03 4.98 21.38
N ASP A 82 14.99 5.78 20.93
CA ASP A 82 14.87 6.64 19.75
C ASP A 82 14.59 5.86 18.46
N ASP A 83 15.14 4.64 18.31
CA ASP A 83 14.91 3.79 17.15
C ASP A 83 13.43 3.37 17.02
N ALA A 84 12.72 3.16 18.14
CA ALA A 84 11.29 2.90 18.11
C ALA A 84 10.52 4.12 17.57
N VAL A 85 10.90 5.32 18.00
CA VAL A 85 10.31 6.58 17.50
C VAL A 85 10.55 6.74 16.00
N VAL A 86 11.77 6.41 15.51
CA VAL A 86 12.08 6.43 14.06
C VAL A 86 11.12 5.53 13.29
N LEU A 87 10.90 4.28 13.72
CA LEU A 87 10.04 3.34 13.01
C LEU A 87 8.56 3.75 13.07
N ILE A 88 8.09 4.29 14.20
CA ILE A 88 6.74 4.83 14.33
C ILE A 88 6.54 5.99 13.35
N LEU A 89 7.47 6.95 13.31
CA LEU A 89 7.38 8.11 12.43
C LEU A 89 7.54 7.72 10.97
N ALA A 90 8.50 6.87 10.63
CA ALA A 90 8.67 6.39 9.26
C ALA A 90 7.39 5.71 8.76
N SER A 91 6.85 4.75 9.51
CA SER A 91 5.59 4.09 9.17
C SER A 91 4.44 5.09 9.03
N GLY A 92 4.25 5.97 10.01
CA GLY A 92 3.17 6.96 10.03
C GLY A 92 3.25 7.94 8.86
N LEU A 93 4.43 8.49 8.57
CA LEU A 93 4.64 9.46 7.49
C LEU A 93 4.53 8.83 6.10
N PHE A 94 5.02 7.60 5.91
CA PHE A 94 4.78 6.86 4.66
C PHE A 94 3.29 6.62 4.43
N PHE A 95 2.54 6.19 5.45
CA PHE A 95 1.09 6.06 5.33
C PHE A 95 0.39 7.40 5.11
N ALA A 96 0.80 8.46 5.80
CA ALA A 96 0.22 9.80 5.65
C ALA A 96 0.38 10.30 4.21
N LEU A 97 1.58 10.19 3.62
CA LEU A 97 1.82 10.53 2.21
C LEU A 97 1.02 9.64 1.26
N GLY A 98 0.98 8.33 1.50
CA GLY A 98 0.17 7.40 0.71
C GLY A 98 -1.31 7.76 0.72
N LEU A 99 -1.88 8.06 1.89
CA LEU A 99 -3.26 8.50 2.04
C LEU A 99 -3.51 9.86 1.39
N PHE A 100 -2.60 10.81 1.58
CA PHE A 100 -2.68 12.14 0.98
C PHE A 100 -2.75 12.06 -0.55
N PHE A 101 -1.82 11.35 -1.20
CA PHE A 101 -1.82 11.18 -2.64
C PHE A 101 -3.02 10.37 -3.13
N SER A 102 -3.48 9.37 -2.40
CA SER A 102 -4.65 8.58 -2.77
C SER A 102 -5.95 9.39 -2.71
N ALA A 103 -6.07 10.33 -1.77
CA ALA A 103 -7.23 11.22 -1.64
C ALA A 103 -7.31 12.24 -2.79
N GLN A 104 -6.15 12.76 -3.24
CA GLN A 104 -6.07 13.75 -4.31
C GLN A 104 -6.03 13.13 -5.72
N TYR A 105 -5.83 11.82 -5.83
CA TYR A 105 -5.63 11.11 -7.09
C TYR A 105 -6.72 11.35 -8.16
N ARG A 106 -7.96 11.59 -7.76
CA ARG A 106 -9.11 11.71 -8.68
C ARG A 106 -9.06 12.94 -9.59
N SER A 107 -8.25 13.94 -9.29
CA SER A 107 -8.16 15.23 -10.00
C SER A 107 -6.93 15.36 -10.89
N GLU A 108 -6.17 14.27 -11.13
CA GLU A 108 -4.83 14.37 -11.72
C GLU A 108 -4.79 14.04 -13.22
N THR A 109 -3.90 14.75 -13.95
CA THR A 109 -3.63 14.55 -15.37
C THR A 109 -2.70 13.35 -15.64
N HIS A 110 -1.84 12.98 -14.66
CA HIS A 110 -0.91 11.85 -14.75
C HIS A 110 -1.23 10.77 -13.72
N PRO A 111 -2.34 10.04 -13.90
CA PRO A 111 -2.86 9.14 -12.87
C PRO A 111 -1.94 7.96 -12.54
N GLU A 112 -1.17 7.45 -13.51
CA GLU A 112 -0.36 6.26 -13.30
C GLU A 112 0.84 6.50 -12.37
N LEU A 113 1.51 7.67 -12.50
CA LEU A 113 2.61 8.03 -11.60
C LEU A 113 2.12 8.14 -10.16
N VAL A 114 1.06 8.92 -9.94
CA VAL A 114 0.51 9.15 -8.60
C VAL A 114 0.01 7.85 -8.00
N ARG A 115 -0.60 6.98 -8.81
CA ARG A 115 -1.03 5.63 -8.41
C ARG A 115 0.14 4.79 -7.93
N THR A 116 1.25 4.79 -8.66
CA THR A 116 2.45 4.04 -8.29
C THR A 116 3.04 4.58 -6.99
N VAL A 117 3.15 5.90 -6.86
CA VAL A 117 3.71 6.57 -5.68
C VAL A 117 2.90 6.25 -4.43
N TYR A 118 1.57 6.44 -4.43
CA TYR A 118 0.80 6.17 -3.21
C TYR A 118 0.81 4.69 -2.82
N ARG A 119 0.84 3.76 -3.78
CA ARG A 119 0.97 2.33 -3.50
C ARG A 119 2.31 2.00 -2.87
N LEU A 120 3.38 2.55 -3.42
CA LEU A 120 4.73 2.34 -2.92
C LEU A 120 4.87 2.86 -1.49
N HIS A 121 4.36 4.08 -1.21
CA HIS A 121 4.35 4.63 0.14
C HIS A 121 3.51 3.77 1.10
N ALA A 122 2.34 3.29 0.69
CA ALA A 122 1.53 2.39 1.50
C ALA A 122 2.25 1.06 1.81
N ILE A 123 2.96 0.49 0.83
CA ILE A 123 3.75 -0.74 1.02
C ILE A 123 4.90 -0.51 1.99
N LEU A 124 5.64 0.60 1.85
CA LEU A 124 6.75 0.92 2.76
C LEU A 124 6.26 1.25 4.17
N GLY A 125 5.15 2.00 4.28
CA GLY A 125 4.51 2.24 5.56
C GLY A 125 4.11 0.94 6.27
N ALA A 126 3.53 0.00 5.53
CA ALA A 126 3.19 -1.32 6.04
C ALA A 126 4.44 -2.13 6.43
N PHE A 127 5.49 -2.08 5.64
CA PHE A 127 6.75 -2.75 5.95
C PHE A 127 7.33 -2.27 7.30
N PHE A 128 7.42 -0.95 7.51
CA PHE A 128 7.91 -0.40 8.77
C PHE A 128 6.95 -0.68 9.94
N ALA A 129 5.62 -0.66 9.71
CA ALA A 129 4.65 -1.02 10.73
C ALA A 129 4.79 -2.49 11.16
N PHE A 130 4.95 -3.41 10.23
CA PHE A 130 5.17 -4.82 10.54
C PHE A 130 6.51 -5.07 11.24
N ALA A 131 7.59 -4.41 10.77
CA ALA A 131 8.87 -4.46 11.45
C ALA A 131 8.77 -3.96 12.90
N LEU A 132 8.07 -2.84 13.10
CA LEU A 132 7.84 -2.29 14.44
C LEU A 132 7.08 -3.27 15.34
N VAL A 133 5.97 -3.83 14.87
CA VAL A 133 5.18 -4.82 15.63
C VAL A 133 6.04 -6.03 16.01
N TRP A 134 6.86 -6.51 15.08
CA TRP A 134 7.79 -7.60 15.31
C TRP A 134 8.78 -7.29 16.43
N LEU A 135 9.45 -6.15 16.34
CA LEU A 135 10.49 -5.72 17.28
C LEU A 135 9.93 -5.42 18.66
N VAL A 136 8.77 -4.74 18.72
CA VAL A 136 8.09 -4.45 19.99
C VAL A 136 7.70 -5.74 20.70
N ASN A 137 7.17 -6.74 20.00
CA ASN A 137 6.80 -8.01 20.62
C ASN A 137 8.03 -8.76 21.14
N HIS A 138 9.17 -8.76 20.40
CA HIS A 138 10.42 -9.37 20.88
C HIS A 138 11.08 -8.62 22.04
N ALA A 139 10.85 -7.30 22.15
CA ALA A 139 11.33 -6.53 23.30
C ALA A 139 10.45 -6.72 24.54
N LEU A 140 9.18 -7.11 24.39
CA LEU A 140 8.22 -7.28 25.49
C LEU A 140 8.10 -8.72 25.98
N PHE A 141 8.28 -9.70 25.11
CA PHE A 141 7.97 -11.10 25.37
C PHE A 141 9.18 -11.99 25.10
N MET A 142 9.19 -13.18 25.71
CA MET A 142 10.13 -14.25 25.33
C MET A 142 9.93 -14.64 23.86
N ASP A 143 11.00 -15.04 23.19
CA ASP A 143 11.07 -15.26 21.74
C ASP A 143 9.89 -16.07 21.17
N ASP A 144 9.57 -17.22 21.77
CA ASP A 144 8.48 -18.08 21.29
C ASP A 144 7.11 -17.38 21.34
N PHE A 145 6.84 -16.68 22.44
CA PHE A 145 5.57 -15.96 22.63
C PHE A 145 5.49 -14.71 21.75
N ALA A 146 6.61 -14.00 21.57
CA ALA A 146 6.72 -12.85 20.67
C ALA A 146 6.36 -13.23 19.23
N VAL A 147 6.84 -14.38 18.76
CA VAL A 147 6.52 -14.91 17.41
C VAL A 147 5.02 -15.16 17.29
N ILE A 148 4.41 -15.87 18.26
CA ILE A 148 2.98 -16.19 18.22
C ILE A 148 2.13 -14.92 18.18
N VAL A 149 2.41 -13.94 19.05
CA VAL A 149 1.67 -12.68 19.12
C VAL A 149 1.82 -11.89 17.82
N SER A 150 3.04 -11.79 17.28
CA SER A 150 3.30 -11.08 16.01
C SER A 150 2.52 -11.70 14.85
N LEU A 151 2.56 -13.03 14.72
CA LEU A 151 1.82 -13.74 13.68
C LEU A 151 0.31 -13.60 13.84
N ALA A 152 -0.20 -13.62 15.08
CA ALA A 152 -1.62 -13.38 15.36
C ALA A 152 -2.03 -11.96 14.91
N VAL A 153 -1.24 -10.93 15.25
CA VAL A 153 -1.50 -9.54 14.81
C VAL A 153 -1.48 -9.44 13.28
N TYR A 154 -0.48 -10.00 12.60
CA TYR A 154 -0.40 -9.97 11.13
C TYR A 154 -1.58 -10.71 10.49
N THR A 155 -2.00 -11.82 11.06
CA THR A 155 -3.17 -12.58 10.58
C THR A 155 -4.44 -11.73 10.71
N VAL A 156 -4.67 -11.10 11.86
CA VAL A 156 -5.84 -10.22 12.08
C VAL A 156 -5.83 -9.04 11.10
N VAL A 157 -4.68 -8.38 10.91
CA VAL A 157 -4.53 -7.29 9.94
C VAL A 157 -4.77 -7.78 8.52
N GLY A 158 -4.20 -8.94 8.15
CA GLY A 158 -4.38 -9.53 6.83
C GLY A 158 -5.84 -9.88 6.53
N ILE A 159 -6.53 -10.56 7.45
CA ILE A 159 -7.95 -10.91 7.32
C ILE A 159 -8.81 -9.64 7.24
N THR A 160 -8.64 -8.70 8.15
CA THR A 160 -9.40 -7.45 8.18
C THR A 160 -9.25 -6.68 6.88
N THR A 161 -8.01 -6.52 6.41
CA THR A 161 -7.71 -5.81 5.15
C THR A 161 -8.30 -6.54 3.94
N TYR A 162 -8.21 -7.87 3.91
CA TYR A 162 -8.81 -8.69 2.86
C TYR A 162 -10.35 -8.54 2.82
N LEU A 163 -11.00 -8.59 3.97
CA LEU A 163 -12.46 -8.44 4.08
C LEU A 163 -12.90 -7.02 3.67
N ILE A 164 -12.24 -5.97 4.17
CA ILE A 164 -12.51 -4.57 3.77
C ILE A 164 -12.36 -4.42 2.25
N GLY A 165 -11.31 -4.99 1.66
CA GLY A 165 -11.09 -4.97 0.22
C GLY A 165 -12.17 -5.72 -0.56
N THR A 166 -12.67 -6.83 -0.03
CA THR A 166 -13.70 -7.65 -0.66
C THR A 166 -15.07 -6.98 -0.59
N PHE A 167 -15.49 -6.48 0.58
CA PHE A 167 -16.78 -5.80 0.75
C PHE A 167 -16.79 -4.41 0.12
N GLY A 168 -15.68 -3.68 0.16
CA GLY A 168 -15.53 -2.35 -0.45
C GLY A 168 -15.25 -2.37 -1.95
N SER A 169 -15.20 -3.53 -2.60
CA SER A 169 -14.85 -3.69 -4.03
C SER A 169 -13.51 -3.03 -4.41
N ARG A 170 -12.59 -2.91 -3.45
CA ARG A 170 -11.26 -2.30 -3.63
C ARG A 170 -10.20 -3.38 -3.86
N ASN A 171 -9.97 -3.75 -5.10
CA ASN A 171 -9.04 -4.83 -5.45
C ASN A 171 -7.63 -4.65 -4.87
N THR A 172 -7.09 -3.43 -4.83
CA THR A 172 -5.75 -3.16 -4.27
C THR A 172 -5.67 -3.55 -2.79
N VAL A 173 -6.68 -3.17 -1.99
CA VAL A 173 -6.74 -3.48 -0.54
C VAL A 173 -6.90 -4.98 -0.32
N LYS A 174 -7.74 -5.64 -1.14
CA LYS A 174 -7.91 -7.08 -1.12
C LYS A 174 -6.61 -7.84 -1.40
N TYR A 175 -5.88 -7.45 -2.47
CA TYR A 175 -4.60 -8.08 -2.80
C TYR A 175 -3.54 -7.86 -1.71
N PHE A 176 -3.49 -6.68 -1.11
CA PHE A 176 -2.59 -6.41 0.01
C PHE A 176 -2.86 -7.36 1.18
N GLY A 177 -4.13 -7.50 1.62
CA GLY A 177 -4.50 -8.44 2.68
C GLY A 177 -4.17 -9.89 2.33
N ALA A 178 -4.41 -10.30 1.07
CA ALA A 178 -4.05 -11.65 0.61
C ALA A 178 -2.54 -11.90 0.66
N VAL A 179 -1.72 -10.93 0.25
CA VAL A 179 -0.25 -11.03 0.31
C VAL A 179 0.23 -11.16 1.76
N VAL A 180 -0.31 -10.36 2.68
CA VAL A 180 0.02 -10.48 4.11
C VAL A 180 -0.30 -11.87 4.63
N LEU A 181 -1.48 -12.41 4.32
CA LEU A 181 -1.87 -13.77 4.75
C LEU A 181 -0.95 -14.84 4.14
N VAL A 182 -0.60 -14.72 2.86
CA VAL A 182 0.36 -15.64 2.21
C VAL A 182 1.72 -15.58 2.88
N LEU A 183 2.22 -14.40 3.25
CA LEU A 183 3.49 -14.25 3.96
C LEU A 183 3.46 -14.88 5.35
N VAL A 184 2.36 -14.72 6.09
CA VAL A 184 2.17 -15.38 7.40
C VAL A 184 2.17 -16.90 7.24
N ILE A 185 1.43 -17.42 6.28
CA ILE A 185 1.37 -18.87 6.01
C ILE A 185 2.73 -19.39 5.57
N ALA A 186 3.40 -18.69 4.66
CA ALA A 186 4.72 -19.08 4.18
C ALA A 186 5.75 -19.14 5.33
N ARG A 187 5.73 -18.14 6.21
CA ARG A 187 6.60 -18.13 7.39
C ARG A 187 6.31 -19.32 8.31
N LEU A 188 5.01 -19.55 8.65
CA LEU A 188 4.62 -20.71 9.46
C LEU A 188 5.11 -22.03 8.87
N LEU A 189 4.98 -22.19 7.53
CA LEU A 189 5.38 -23.42 6.85
C LEU A 189 6.88 -23.59 6.72
N ILE A 190 7.63 -22.50 6.49
CA ILE A 190 9.08 -22.56 6.21
C ILE A 190 9.91 -22.56 7.49
N VAL A 191 9.50 -21.78 8.51
CA VAL A 191 10.29 -21.57 9.72
C VAL A 191 9.72 -22.33 10.91
N ASP A 192 8.47 -22.04 11.26
CA ASP A 192 7.94 -22.41 12.57
C ASP A 192 7.57 -23.90 12.63
N ILE A 193 7.12 -24.51 11.54
CA ILE A 193 6.75 -25.94 11.49
C ILE A 193 7.94 -26.85 11.82
N TRP A 194 9.14 -26.49 11.37
CA TRP A 194 10.31 -27.31 11.58
C TRP A 194 10.83 -27.28 13.02
N GLN A 195 10.51 -26.24 13.76
CA GLN A 195 10.92 -26.06 15.15
C GLN A 195 9.87 -26.56 16.17
N MET A 196 8.64 -26.79 15.74
CA MET A 196 7.54 -27.23 16.61
C MET A 196 7.55 -28.74 16.84
N PRO A 197 7.21 -29.22 18.08
CA PRO A 197 6.86 -30.60 18.34
C PRO A 197 5.70 -31.10 17.44
N LEU A 198 5.58 -32.41 17.27
CA LEU A 198 4.62 -33.02 16.34
C LEU A 198 3.16 -32.61 16.62
N ALA A 199 2.75 -32.61 17.89
CA ALA A 199 1.37 -32.33 18.27
C ALA A 199 0.90 -30.91 17.94
N PRO A 200 1.61 -29.81 18.31
CA PRO A 200 1.26 -28.45 17.87
C PRO A 200 1.26 -28.29 16.35
N ARG A 201 2.16 -28.98 15.63
CA ARG A 201 2.25 -28.95 14.16
C ARG A 201 0.95 -29.42 13.52
N ILE A 202 0.36 -30.52 14.00
CA ILE A 202 -0.92 -31.04 13.50
C ILE A 202 -2.05 -30.02 13.70
N VAL A 203 -2.12 -29.39 14.88
CA VAL A 203 -3.14 -28.37 15.18
C VAL A 203 -3.03 -27.17 14.24
N VAL A 204 -1.81 -26.67 13.99
CA VAL A 204 -1.56 -25.56 13.07
C VAL A 204 -2.02 -25.91 11.64
N PHE A 205 -1.72 -27.10 11.13
CA PHE A 205 -2.19 -27.53 9.82
C PHE A 205 -3.71 -27.62 9.73
N ILE A 206 -4.39 -28.12 10.77
CA ILE A 206 -5.84 -28.16 10.81
C ILE A 206 -6.43 -26.74 10.76
N VAL A 207 -5.92 -25.81 11.57
CA VAL A 207 -6.39 -24.42 11.60
C VAL A 207 -6.16 -23.72 10.25
N ILE A 208 -4.97 -23.87 9.66
CA ILE A 208 -4.68 -23.32 8.34
C ILE A 208 -5.61 -23.94 7.28
N GLY A 209 -5.81 -25.25 7.33
CA GLY A 209 -6.72 -25.94 6.42
C GLY A 209 -8.15 -25.41 6.50
N ILE A 210 -8.68 -25.23 7.72
CA ILE A 210 -10.02 -24.65 7.94
C ILE A 210 -10.08 -23.21 7.41
N LEU A 211 -9.06 -22.39 7.67
CA LEU A 211 -9.00 -21.01 7.17
C LEU A 211 -8.97 -20.95 5.64
N LEU A 212 -8.19 -21.80 4.99
CA LEU A 212 -8.12 -21.85 3.53
C LEU A 212 -9.46 -22.30 2.92
N VAL A 213 -10.09 -23.32 3.50
CA VAL A 213 -11.43 -23.78 3.07
C VAL A 213 -12.45 -22.66 3.27
N SER A 214 -12.45 -22.00 4.41
CA SER A 214 -13.37 -20.87 4.71
C SER A 214 -13.23 -19.74 3.70
N THR A 215 -11.99 -19.34 3.36
CA THR A 215 -11.75 -18.29 2.36
C THR A 215 -12.20 -18.70 0.96
N ALA A 216 -12.06 -19.96 0.58
CA ALA A 216 -12.55 -20.48 -0.70
C ALA A 216 -14.09 -20.44 -0.82
N PHE A 217 -14.81 -20.66 0.29
CA PHE A 217 -16.28 -20.54 0.31
C PHE A 217 -16.75 -19.08 0.27
N ILE A 218 -16.10 -18.16 0.97
CA ILE A 218 -16.46 -16.73 0.97
C ILE A 218 -16.22 -16.10 -0.42
N GLY A 219 -15.21 -16.58 -1.18
CA GLY A 219 -14.89 -16.08 -2.52
C GLY A 219 -15.82 -16.56 -3.65
N ARG A 220 -16.68 -17.54 -3.42
CA ARG A 220 -17.64 -17.99 -4.43
C ARG A 220 -18.77 -16.96 -4.60
N LYS A 221 -18.59 -16.05 -5.58
CA LYS A 221 -19.75 -15.35 -6.16
C LYS A 221 -20.71 -16.44 -6.62
N LYS A 222 -21.97 -16.39 -6.16
CA LYS A 222 -23.04 -17.22 -6.74
C LYS A 222 -22.92 -17.08 -8.26
N PRO A 223 -22.84 -18.18 -9.02
CA PRO A 223 -22.92 -18.08 -10.46
C PRO A 223 -24.22 -17.32 -10.73
N VAL A 224 -24.08 -16.15 -11.35
CA VAL A 224 -25.23 -15.46 -11.94
C VAL A 224 -25.81 -16.52 -12.86
N ALA A 225 -26.98 -17.04 -12.49
CA ALA A 225 -27.71 -17.95 -13.35
C ALA A 225 -27.73 -17.26 -14.70
N ALA A 226 -27.07 -17.86 -15.69
CA ALA A 226 -27.12 -17.37 -17.04
C ALA A 226 -28.60 -17.27 -17.35
N VAL A 227 -29.11 -16.05 -17.33
CA VAL A 227 -30.43 -15.74 -17.84
C VAL A 227 -30.34 -16.26 -19.25
N ALA A 228 -30.95 -17.43 -19.50
CA ALA A 228 -31.12 -17.95 -20.83
C ALA A 228 -31.77 -16.79 -21.57
N VAL A 229 -30.98 -16.11 -22.39
CA VAL A 229 -31.49 -15.17 -23.36
C VAL A 229 -32.32 -16.05 -24.26
N VAL A 230 -33.61 -16.12 -23.96
CA VAL A 230 -34.59 -16.64 -24.89
C VAL A 230 -34.43 -15.76 -26.11
N GLN A 231 -33.66 -16.25 -27.09
CA GLN A 231 -33.64 -15.66 -28.41
C GLN A 231 -35.08 -15.74 -28.90
N ALA A 232 -35.82 -14.65 -28.74
CA ALA A 232 -37.07 -14.47 -29.43
C ALA A 232 -36.75 -14.64 -30.91
N PRO A 233 -37.49 -15.51 -31.63
CA PRO A 233 -37.29 -15.66 -33.06
C PRO A 233 -37.53 -14.33 -33.74
N SER A 234 -36.48 -13.70 -34.26
CA SER A 234 -36.52 -12.44 -35.00
C SER A 234 -37.07 -12.71 -36.41
N THR A 235 -38.33 -13.11 -36.50
CA THR A 235 -39.09 -12.99 -37.74
C THR A 235 -39.70 -11.60 -37.79
N ILE A 236 -38.90 -10.58 -38.11
CA ILE A 236 -39.40 -9.31 -38.61
C ILE A 236 -39.80 -9.58 -40.05
N PRO A 237 -41.09 -9.47 -40.40
CA PRO A 237 -41.52 -9.63 -41.80
C PRO A 237 -40.83 -8.55 -42.65
N SER A 238 -40.27 -8.98 -43.77
CA SER A 238 -39.46 -8.16 -44.70
C SER A 238 -40.16 -6.95 -45.29
N ASN A 239 -41.46 -6.80 -45.08
CA ASN A 239 -42.30 -5.69 -45.55
C ASN A 239 -42.25 -4.43 -44.67
N LEU A 240 -41.52 -4.44 -43.56
CA LEU A 240 -41.37 -3.31 -42.64
C LEU A 240 -39.97 -2.67 -42.68
N MET A 241 -39.12 -3.05 -43.64
CA MET A 241 -37.86 -2.32 -43.82
C MET A 241 -38.14 -0.96 -44.43
N PRO A 242 -37.77 0.14 -43.76
CA PRO A 242 -37.80 1.45 -44.39
C PRO A 242 -36.84 1.47 -45.59
N PRO A 243 -37.17 2.21 -46.67
CA PRO A 243 -36.33 2.29 -47.87
C PRO A 243 -34.92 2.77 -47.48
N PRO A 244 -33.87 2.31 -48.17
CA PRO A 244 -32.51 2.70 -47.92
C PRO A 244 -32.36 4.22 -48.01
N TYR A 245 -31.77 4.80 -46.94
CA TYR A 245 -31.50 6.24 -46.84
C TYR A 245 -30.53 6.66 -47.96
N THR A 246 -31.00 7.45 -48.92
CA THR A 246 -30.16 8.12 -49.91
C THR A 246 -29.68 9.44 -49.30
N PRO A 247 -28.37 9.63 -49.07
CA PRO A 247 -27.85 10.91 -48.57
C PRO A 247 -28.10 12.04 -49.61
N PRO A 248 -28.42 13.25 -49.12
CA PRO A 248 -28.63 14.39 -50.00
C PRO A 248 -27.36 14.71 -50.80
N THR A 249 -27.50 14.87 -52.12
CA THR A 249 -26.45 15.33 -53.04
C THR A 249 -26.10 16.77 -52.68
N ILE A 250 -24.87 17.00 -52.24
CA ILE A 250 -24.32 18.33 -52.00
C ILE A 250 -24.10 18.99 -53.37
N PRO A 251 -24.69 20.15 -53.67
CA PRO A 251 -24.42 20.86 -54.94
C PRO A 251 -22.95 21.33 -54.99
N PRO A 252 -22.33 21.33 -56.17
CA PRO A 252 -20.95 21.78 -56.32
C PRO A 252 -20.81 23.28 -56.00
N PRO A 253 -19.65 23.71 -55.45
CA PRO A 253 -19.42 25.11 -55.14
C PRO A 253 -19.41 25.92 -56.44
N HIS A 254 -20.14 27.04 -56.44
CA HIS A 254 -20.11 28.02 -57.53
C HIS A 254 -18.72 28.68 -57.57
N VAL A 255 -18.05 28.58 -58.70
CA VAL A 255 -16.80 29.28 -59.05
C VAL A 255 -17.10 30.72 -59.40
#